data_1d61da590a8365f7db91b733f17a5c5d
#
_entry.id   1d61da590a8365f7db91b733f17a5c5d
#
_cell.length_a   1.000
_cell.length_b   1.000
_cell.length_c   1.000
_cell.angle_alpha   90.00
_cell.angle_beta   90.00
_cell.angle_gamma   90.00
#
_symmetry.space_group_name_H-M   'P 1'
#
loop_
_entity.id
_entity.type
_entity.pdbx_description
1 polymer ?
#
loop_
_entity_poly.entity_id
_entity_poly.type
_entity_poly.pdbx_seq_one_letter_code
_entity_poly.pdbx_strand_id
1 'polypeptide(L)'
;WRMDWDEEVIKLYLDDELLNEIPLKDTVNGSIGKRTNPFTKPQYLLLNLAIGGINGGPIDESALPMKYEIDYVRVYQKEKKIVSGKVWRDTEGNVINAHGGGVLYHEGKYYWFGEHRPAKGFSTEVGVTCYSSTDLCNWRYEGVALSVSEEAGNEIEKGCIMERPKVIYNKRTKKFVMWFHLELKGKGYEAARAGVAVSDSPTGPYRFVSSSRVCPGIFPLNMTEEERDMQWNMEQFEEWWTPEWREAVNKGLFVKRDLEGGQMSRDMTLYVDDDGIAYHIYSSEENLTLQIAELTDDYQGHSGKYVRLFPGGHNEAPAIFKKDGTYWMITSGCTGWAPNAARLFSAPSIWGPWKQHPNPCQGEGSERTFGGQSTYILQLPGNRYLFMADIWRPKSLMYSGYLWIPVRFDEEGMPYLTLSGKCNPSDGR
;
A
#
# COMPACT_ATOMS: atom_id res chain seq x y z
N TRP A 1 -38.85 11.14 -14.54
CA TRP A 1 -38.56 9.96 -13.71
C TRP A 1 -37.15 10.03 -13.14
N ARG A 2 -36.96 9.68 -11.84
CA ARG A 2 -35.66 9.46 -11.20
C ARG A 2 -35.67 8.12 -10.49
N MET A 3 -34.55 7.38 -10.56
CA MET A 3 -34.31 6.18 -9.76
C MET A 3 -33.03 6.40 -8.95
N ASP A 4 -33.13 6.33 -7.63
CA ASP A 4 -31.98 6.26 -6.74
C ASP A 4 -31.80 4.80 -6.36
N TRP A 5 -30.60 4.28 -6.59
CA TRP A 5 -30.27 2.89 -6.35
C TRP A 5 -28.92 2.79 -5.66
N ASP A 6 -28.92 2.21 -4.48
CA ASP A 6 -27.72 1.92 -3.70
C ASP A 6 -27.67 0.45 -3.28
N GLU A 7 -26.81 0.11 -2.33
CA GLU A 7 -26.60 -1.25 -1.85
C GLU A 7 -27.75 -1.79 -0.98
N GLU A 8 -28.64 -0.92 -0.52
CA GLU A 8 -29.70 -1.25 0.45
C GLU A 8 -31.10 -1.11 -0.15
N VAL A 9 -31.31 -0.15 -1.07
CA VAL A 9 -32.64 0.24 -1.50
C VAL A 9 -32.67 0.76 -2.94
N ILE A 10 -33.80 0.54 -3.63
CA ILE A 10 -34.17 1.22 -4.88
C ILE A 10 -35.33 2.14 -4.58
N LYS A 11 -35.25 3.43 -4.92
CA LYS A 11 -36.30 4.44 -4.79
C LYS A 11 -36.67 4.96 -6.16
N LEU A 12 -37.94 4.99 -6.45
CA LEU A 12 -38.50 5.53 -7.70
C LEU A 12 -39.24 6.82 -7.44
N TYR A 13 -38.99 7.82 -8.25
CA TYR A 13 -39.59 9.15 -8.15
C TYR A 13 -40.21 9.59 -9.48
N LEU A 14 -41.29 10.35 -9.41
CA LEU A 14 -41.82 11.13 -10.50
C LEU A 14 -41.89 12.59 -10.02
N ASP A 15 -41.23 13.50 -10.77
CA ASP A 15 -41.18 14.93 -10.44
C ASP A 15 -40.83 15.22 -8.97
N ASP A 16 -39.80 14.49 -8.46
CA ASP A 16 -39.31 14.51 -7.08
C ASP A 16 -40.24 13.93 -6.00
N GLU A 17 -41.44 13.48 -6.36
CA GLU A 17 -42.31 12.73 -5.48
C GLU A 17 -41.87 11.25 -5.40
N LEU A 18 -41.65 10.74 -4.18
CA LEU A 18 -41.31 9.33 -3.95
C LEU A 18 -42.53 8.46 -4.19
N LEU A 19 -42.50 7.65 -5.24
CA LEU A 19 -43.62 6.74 -5.58
C LEU A 19 -43.42 5.35 -4.98
N ASN A 20 -42.18 4.87 -4.88
CA ASN A 20 -41.90 3.52 -4.41
C ASN A 20 -40.51 3.42 -3.76
N GLU A 21 -40.43 2.62 -2.70
CA GLU A 21 -39.19 2.28 -2.00
C GLU A 21 -39.11 0.76 -1.84
N ILE A 22 -38.07 0.15 -2.38
CA ILE A 22 -37.91 -1.30 -2.45
C ILE A 22 -36.58 -1.67 -1.75
N PRO A 23 -36.64 -2.20 -0.50
CA PRO A 23 -35.42 -2.70 0.17
C PRO A 23 -34.85 -3.89 -0.61
N LEU A 24 -33.57 -3.85 -0.94
CA LEU A 24 -32.92 -4.90 -1.73
C LEU A 24 -32.92 -6.28 -1.05
N LYS A 25 -32.94 -6.31 0.28
CA LYS A 25 -33.09 -7.56 1.04
C LYS A 25 -34.36 -8.35 0.68
N ASP A 26 -35.40 -7.64 0.22
CA ASP A 26 -36.72 -8.23 -0.09
C ASP A 26 -36.82 -8.66 -1.58
N THR A 27 -35.81 -8.38 -2.39
CA THR A 27 -35.79 -8.68 -3.84
C THR A 27 -35.06 -9.96 -4.20
N VAL A 28 -34.90 -10.88 -3.25
CA VAL A 28 -34.25 -12.17 -3.48
C VAL A 28 -35.14 -13.07 -4.31
N ASN A 29 -34.61 -13.58 -5.43
CA ASN A 29 -35.31 -14.52 -6.27
C ASN A 29 -35.67 -15.81 -5.52
N GLY A 30 -36.80 -16.43 -5.89
CA GLY A 30 -37.22 -17.73 -5.37
C GLY A 30 -36.25 -18.87 -5.76
N SER A 31 -36.68 -20.11 -5.46
CA SER A 31 -35.85 -21.31 -5.68
C SER A 31 -35.37 -21.48 -7.13
N ILE A 32 -36.19 -21.10 -8.13
CA ILE A 32 -35.84 -21.14 -9.56
C ILE A 32 -34.68 -20.19 -9.87
N GLY A 33 -34.63 -19.02 -9.23
CA GLY A 33 -33.52 -18.04 -9.33
C GLY A 33 -32.35 -18.32 -8.39
N LYS A 34 -32.26 -19.51 -7.80
CA LYS A 34 -31.20 -19.93 -6.87
C LYS A 34 -31.03 -19.01 -5.66
N ARG A 35 -32.11 -18.33 -5.25
CA ARG A 35 -32.13 -17.37 -4.12
C ARG A 35 -31.05 -16.28 -4.25
N THR A 36 -30.79 -15.82 -5.45
CA THR A 36 -29.88 -14.70 -5.72
C THR A 36 -30.65 -13.39 -5.76
N ASN A 37 -29.97 -12.28 -5.43
CA ASN A 37 -30.52 -10.96 -5.63
C ASN A 37 -30.09 -10.44 -7.01
N PRO A 38 -31.01 -10.22 -7.97
CA PRO A 38 -30.65 -9.76 -9.31
C PRO A 38 -30.12 -8.31 -9.30
N PHE A 39 -30.57 -7.49 -8.35
CA PHE A 39 -30.21 -6.07 -8.30
C PHE A 39 -28.83 -5.78 -7.69
N THR A 40 -28.12 -6.81 -7.26
CA THR A 40 -26.70 -6.69 -6.89
C THR A 40 -25.76 -6.98 -8.07
N LYS A 41 -26.30 -7.19 -9.27
CA LYS A 41 -25.54 -7.48 -10.48
C LYS A 41 -25.63 -6.34 -11.49
N PRO A 42 -24.65 -6.24 -12.44
CA PRO A 42 -24.74 -5.26 -13.52
C PRO A 42 -26.08 -5.32 -14.25
N GLN A 43 -26.68 -4.17 -14.49
CA GLN A 43 -27.93 -4.00 -15.23
C GLN A 43 -27.69 -3.11 -16.45
N TYR A 44 -28.62 -3.14 -17.39
CA TYR A 44 -28.66 -2.23 -18.53
C TYR A 44 -29.99 -1.47 -18.56
N LEU A 45 -29.97 -0.28 -19.10
CA LEU A 45 -31.17 0.54 -19.27
C LEU A 45 -31.87 0.14 -20.56
N LEU A 46 -33.15 -0.17 -20.48
CA LEU A 46 -34.01 -0.40 -21.63
C LEU A 46 -35.07 0.70 -21.69
N LEU A 47 -35.10 1.43 -22.82
CA LEU A 47 -36.13 2.41 -23.12
C LEU A 47 -37.08 1.78 -24.13
N ASN A 48 -38.33 1.63 -23.76
CA ASN A 48 -39.32 0.93 -24.56
C ASN A 48 -40.67 1.70 -24.57
N LEU A 49 -41.33 1.73 -25.70
CA LEU A 49 -42.71 2.16 -25.85
C LEU A 49 -43.53 0.95 -26.32
N ALA A 50 -44.32 0.41 -25.41
CA ALA A 50 -45.28 -0.64 -25.73
C ALA A 50 -46.65 -0.04 -26.05
N ILE A 51 -47.25 -0.50 -27.14
CA ILE A 51 -48.56 0.00 -27.58
C ILE A 51 -49.56 -1.21 -27.51
N GLY A 52 -50.76 -0.95 -26.94
CA GLY A 52 -51.80 -2.00 -26.82
C GLY A 52 -51.48 -3.09 -25.80
N GLY A 53 -52.07 -4.27 -25.97
CA GLY A 53 -51.92 -5.41 -25.06
C GLY A 53 -52.92 -5.45 -23.95
N ILE A 54 -52.73 -6.40 -23.00
CA ILE A 54 -53.69 -6.64 -21.90
C ILE A 54 -53.92 -5.43 -21.01
N ASN A 55 -52.88 -4.64 -20.76
CA ASN A 55 -52.95 -3.46 -19.88
C ASN A 55 -53.09 -2.14 -20.64
N GLY A 56 -52.82 -2.10 -21.94
CA GLY A 56 -52.90 -0.88 -22.78
C GLY A 56 -54.24 -0.72 -23.52
N GLY A 57 -55.05 -1.77 -23.54
CA GLY A 57 -56.34 -1.78 -24.28
C GLY A 57 -56.14 -1.84 -25.82
N PRO A 58 -57.23 -1.63 -26.59
CA PRO A 58 -57.19 -1.61 -28.03
C PRO A 58 -56.38 -0.40 -28.56
N ILE A 59 -55.67 -0.60 -29.64
CA ILE A 59 -54.89 0.47 -30.28
C ILE A 59 -55.83 1.37 -31.05
N ASP A 60 -55.74 2.67 -30.86
CA ASP A 60 -56.37 3.66 -31.71
C ASP A 60 -55.47 3.94 -32.95
N GLU A 61 -55.76 3.32 -34.06
CA GLU A 61 -54.97 3.47 -35.29
C GLU A 61 -55.03 4.91 -35.86
N SER A 62 -56.04 5.70 -35.47
CA SER A 62 -56.14 7.09 -35.93
C SER A 62 -55.11 8.01 -35.28
N ALA A 63 -54.53 7.61 -34.16
CA ALA A 63 -53.50 8.33 -33.44
C ALA A 63 -52.09 8.06 -33.96
N LEU A 64 -51.94 7.17 -34.94
CA LEU A 64 -50.64 6.83 -35.53
C LEU A 64 -50.31 7.68 -36.77
N PRO A 65 -49.04 8.04 -37.03
CA PRO A 65 -47.85 7.66 -36.25
C PRO A 65 -47.69 8.52 -34.99
N MET A 66 -47.31 7.88 -33.88
CA MET A 66 -46.93 8.53 -32.62
C MET A 66 -45.41 8.58 -32.48
N LYS A 67 -44.94 9.63 -31.81
CA LYS A 67 -43.54 9.78 -31.42
C LYS A 67 -43.37 9.52 -29.95
N TYR A 68 -42.35 8.77 -29.61
CA TYR A 68 -41.83 8.63 -28.23
C TYR A 68 -40.53 9.43 -28.15
N GLU A 69 -40.61 10.61 -27.62
CA GLU A 69 -39.47 11.52 -27.55
C GLU A 69 -38.83 11.42 -26.17
N ILE A 70 -37.53 11.21 -26.13
CA ILE A 70 -36.72 11.14 -24.90
C ILE A 70 -35.77 12.29 -24.93
N ASP A 71 -35.94 13.28 -24.04
CA ASP A 71 -35.11 14.46 -23.99
C ASP A 71 -33.69 14.10 -23.58
N TYR A 72 -33.55 13.38 -22.44
CA TYR A 72 -32.25 12.88 -22.00
C TYR A 72 -32.37 11.67 -21.10
N VAL A 73 -31.25 10.94 -21.00
CA VAL A 73 -30.97 9.96 -19.95
C VAL A 73 -29.66 10.36 -19.27
N ARG A 74 -29.70 10.56 -17.98
CA ARG A 74 -28.52 10.89 -17.17
C ARG A 74 -28.31 9.84 -16.11
N VAL A 75 -27.09 9.29 -16.08
CA VAL A 75 -26.67 8.39 -15.02
C VAL A 75 -25.72 9.14 -14.10
N TYR A 76 -26.09 9.20 -12.84
CA TYR A 76 -25.25 9.78 -11.78
C TYR A 76 -24.70 8.65 -10.94
N GLN A 77 -23.41 8.67 -10.70
CA GLN A 77 -22.80 7.74 -9.77
C GLN A 77 -22.41 8.51 -8.51
N LYS A 78 -22.75 7.93 -7.34
CA LYS A 78 -22.29 8.49 -6.07
C LYS A 78 -20.76 8.59 -6.12
N GLU A 79 -20.23 9.73 -5.72
CA GLU A 79 -18.77 9.91 -5.64
C GLU A 79 -18.15 8.78 -4.83
N LYS A 80 -17.25 8.05 -5.45
CA LYS A 80 -16.50 7.00 -4.78
C LYS A 80 -15.48 7.65 -3.86
N LYS A 81 -15.55 7.31 -2.59
CA LYS A 81 -14.67 7.90 -1.56
C LYS A 81 -13.91 6.81 -0.83
N ILE A 82 -12.63 7.04 -0.62
CA ILE A 82 -11.82 6.26 0.30
C ILE A 82 -12.29 6.57 1.73
N VAL A 83 -12.66 5.55 2.48
CA VAL A 83 -13.07 5.67 3.88
C VAL A 83 -11.94 5.16 4.76
N SER A 84 -11.10 6.08 5.23
CA SER A 84 -9.96 5.77 6.08
C SER A 84 -10.37 5.25 7.47
N GLY A 85 -9.50 4.44 8.08
CA GLY A 85 -9.64 3.98 9.46
C GLY A 85 -10.50 2.73 9.64
N LYS A 86 -10.98 2.11 8.57
CA LYS A 86 -11.84 0.92 8.61
C LYS A 86 -11.19 -0.29 7.96
N VAL A 87 -11.75 -1.47 8.26
CA VAL A 87 -11.53 -2.68 7.47
C VAL A 87 -12.24 -2.51 6.14
N TRP A 88 -11.52 -2.74 5.05
CA TRP A 88 -12.09 -2.64 3.71
C TRP A 88 -12.48 -4.01 3.17
N ARG A 89 -13.41 -3.99 2.21
CA ARG A 89 -13.87 -5.17 1.52
C ARG A 89 -13.64 -5.04 0.03
N ASP A 90 -13.36 -6.18 -0.61
CA ASP A 90 -13.23 -6.28 -2.05
C ASP A 90 -14.62 -6.22 -2.74
N THR A 91 -14.60 -6.27 -4.07
CA THR A 91 -15.83 -6.24 -4.89
C THR A 91 -16.75 -7.45 -4.69
N GLU A 92 -16.29 -8.50 -4.03
CA GLU A 92 -17.07 -9.70 -3.69
C GLU A 92 -17.54 -9.68 -2.22
N GLY A 93 -17.16 -8.65 -1.44
CA GLY A 93 -17.52 -8.48 -0.04
C GLY A 93 -16.58 -9.14 0.96
N ASN A 94 -15.49 -9.76 0.51
CA ASN A 94 -14.47 -10.34 1.38
C ASN A 94 -13.57 -9.26 1.98
N VAL A 95 -13.03 -9.52 3.16
CA VAL A 95 -12.06 -8.60 3.79
C VAL A 95 -10.80 -8.52 2.92
N ILE A 96 -10.38 -7.29 2.59
CA ILE A 96 -9.10 -7.06 1.94
C ILE A 96 -7.99 -7.36 2.95
N ASN A 97 -7.07 -8.23 2.57
CA ASN A 97 -5.94 -8.65 3.39
C ASN A 97 -4.65 -8.41 2.61
N ALA A 98 -4.21 -7.13 2.57
CA ALA A 98 -3.05 -6.66 1.84
C ALA A 98 -2.30 -5.62 2.67
N HIS A 99 -1.78 -6.07 3.83
CA HIS A 99 -1.15 -5.18 4.82
C HIS A 99 0.32 -4.88 4.49
N GLY A 100 0.87 -3.82 5.09
CA GLY A 100 2.27 -3.41 4.92
C GLY A 100 2.69 -3.10 3.48
N GLY A 101 1.76 -3.04 2.58
CA GLY A 101 1.98 -3.13 1.15
C GLY A 101 2.22 -1.82 0.42
N GLY A 102 2.17 -1.90 -0.90
CA GLY A 102 2.25 -0.76 -1.81
C GLY A 102 1.41 -0.97 -3.06
N VAL A 103 1.24 0.09 -3.83
CA VAL A 103 0.43 0.10 -5.04
C VAL A 103 1.28 0.43 -6.25
N LEU A 104 1.25 -0.43 -7.26
CA LEU A 104 1.80 -0.18 -8.58
C LEU A 104 0.71 0.34 -9.51
N TYR A 105 0.96 1.46 -10.19
CA TYR A 105 0.14 1.88 -11.34
C TYR A 105 0.77 1.39 -12.64
N HIS A 106 0.04 0.61 -13.42
CA HIS A 106 0.51 0.08 -14.69
C HIS A 106 -0.65 -0.03 -15.68
N GLU A 107 -0.47 0.52 -16.89
CA GLU A 107 -1.41 0.44 -18.00
C GLU A 107 -2.88 0.77 -17.63
N GLY A 108 -3.08 1.86 -16.90
CA GLY A 108 -4.42 2.35 -16.55
C GLY A 108 -5.06 1.67 -15.34
N LYS A 109 -4.36 0.76 -14.69
CA LYS A 109 -4.81 0.06 -13.48
C LYS A 109 -3.85 0.22 -12.31
N TYR A 110 -4.40 0.21 -11.12
CA TYR A 110 -3.68 0.12 -9.86
C TYR A 110 -3.67 -1.34 -9.41
N TYR A 111 -2.50 -1.81 -8.95
CA TYR A 111 -2.30 -3.15 -8.40
C TYR A 111 -1.76 -2.98 -6.98
N TRP A 112 -2.53 -3.39 -5.99
CA TRP A 112 -2.17 -3.32 -4.59
C TRP A 112 -1.66 -4.67 -4.12
N PHE A 113 -0.42 -4.69 -3.66
CA PHE A 113 0.23 -5.86 -3.08
C PHE A 113 0.36 -5.67 -1.58
N GLY A 114 0.13 -6.72 -0.83
CA GLY A 114 0.32 -6.69 0.62
C GLY A 114 0.48 -8.08 1.20
N GLU A 115 1.03 -8.13 2.38
CA GLU A 115 1.16 -9.36 3.15
C GLU A 115 -0.22 -9.88 3.57
N HIS A 116 -0.46 -11.17 3.32
CA HIS A 116 -1.64 -11.84 3.82
C HIS A 116 -1.42 -12.21 5.29
N ARG A 117 -2.03 -11.46 6.20
CA ARG A 117 -1.94 -11.72 7.63
C ARG A 117 -2.90 -12.82 8.07
N PRO A 118 -2.46 -13.77 8.90
CA PRO A 118 -3.34 -14.80 9.45
C PRO A 118 -4.32 -14.20 10.47
N ALA A 119 -5.40 -14.93 10.75
CA ALA A 119 -6.35 -14.53 11.78
C ALA A 119 -5.74 -14.57 13.20
N LYS A 120 -4.72 -15.40 13.41
CA LYS A 120 -3.96 -15.53 14.67
C LYS A 120 -2.48 -15.69 14.36
N GLY A 121 -1.63 -15.09 15.20
CA GLY A 121 -0.17 -15.09 15.00
C GLY A 121 0.28 -14.06 13.96
N PHE A 122 1.52 -14.17 13.54
CA PHE A 122 2.15 -13.22 12.60
C PHE A 122 3.00 -13.90 11.52
N SER A 123 3.21 -15.23 11.58
CA SER A 123 3.90 -15.99 10.55
C SER A 123 3.10 -16.00 9.23
N THR A 124 3.80 -16.06 8.12
CA THR A 124 3.20 -16.08 6.79
C THR A 124 2.75 -17.49 6.43
N GLU A 125 1.43 -17.66 6.29
CA GLU A 125 0.82 -18.95 5.93
C GLU A 125 0.43 -19.02 4.46
N VAL A 126 0.28 -17.87 3.79
CA VAL A 126 -0.21 -17.75 2.42
C VAL A 126 0.82 -17.09 1.51
N GLY A 127 1.28 -15.90 1.84
CA GLY A 127 2.22 -15.12 1.06
C GLY A 127 1.76 -13.68 0.82
N VAL A 128 1.98 -13.17 -0.38
CA VAL A 128 1.60 -11.82 -0.81
C VAL A 128 0.36 -11.89 -1.68
N THR A 129 -0.69 -11.15 -1.31
CA THR A 129 -1.92 -11.02 -2.09
C THR A 129 -1.86 -9.83 -3.04
N CYS A 130 -2.64 -9.91 -4.13
CA CYS A 130 -2.81 -8.84 -5.11
C CYS A 130 -4.28 -8.49 -5.26
N TYR A 131 -4.57 -7.19 -5.30
CA TYR A 131 -5.86 -6.62 -5.65
C TYR A 131 -5.69 -5.61 -6.77
N SER A 132 -6.69 -5.46 -7.65
CA SER A 132 -6.66 -4.44 -8.71
C SER A 132 -7.82 -3.48 -8.62
N SER A 133 -7.60 -2.24 -9.06
CA SER A 133 -8.61 -1.20 -9.12
C SER A 133 -8.34 -0.22 -10.29
N THR A 134 -9.39 0.42 -10.79
CA THR A 134 -9.27 1.55 -11.72
C THR A 134 -9.58 2.89 -11.05
N ASP A 135 -10.04 2.86 -9.79
CA ASP A 135 -10.55 4.06 -9.10
C ASP A 135 -10.08 4.21 -7.64
N LEU A 136 -9.22 3.30 -7.15
CA LEU A 136 -8.68 3.26 -5.78
C LEU A 136 -9.74 3.06 -4.67
N CYS A 137 -11.00 2.90 -5.03
CA CYS A 137 -12.10 2.73 -4.09
C CYS A 137 -12.68 1.32 -4.14
N ASN A 138 -12.74 0.72 -5.34
CA ASN A 138 -13.22 -0.63 -5.54
C ASN A 138 -12.07 -1.53 -5.94
N TRP A 139 -11.79 -2.51 -5.11
CA TRP A 139 -10.67 -3.42 -5.26
C TRP A 139 -11.16 -4.82 -5.58
N ARG A 140 -10.72 -5.39 -6.69
CA ARG A 140 -10.97 -6.78 -7.05
C ARG A 140 -9.82 -7.66 -6.59
N TYR A 141 -10.11 -8.74 -5.93
CA TYR A 141 -9.11 -9.75 -5.58
C TYR A 141 -8.57 -10.45 -6.84
N GLU A 142 -7.26 -10.44 -7.04
CA GLU A 142 -6.59 -11.08 -8.18
C GLU A 142 -5.92 -12.41 -7.81
N GLY A 143 -5.87 -12.73 -6.53
CA GLY A 143 -5.25 -13.95 -6.02
C GLY A 143 -3.99 -13.72 -5.21
N VAL A 144 -3.27 -14.81 -4.93
CA VAL A 144 -1.97 -14.81 -4.26
C VAL A 144 -0.90 -14.57 -5.33
N ALA A 145 -0.25 -13.40 -5.26
CA ALA A 145 0.78 -13.00 -6.22
C ALA A 145 2.08 -13.78 -6.02
N LEU A 146 2.50 -13.95 -4.75
CA LEU A 146 3.64 -14.79 -4.36
C LEU A 146 3.22 -15.71 -3.22
N SER A 147 3.21 -16.99 -3.44
CA SER A 147 2.90 -17.99 -2.42
C SER A 147 4.14 -18.38 -1.63
N VAL A 148 3.95 -18.69 -0.33
CA VAL A 148 4.98 -19.41 0.43
C VAL A 148 5.23 -20.79 -0.19
N SER A 149 6.41 -21.35 0.07
CA SER A 149 6.77 -22.70 -0.35
C SER A 149 6.31 -23.72 0.69
N GLU A 150 5.75 -24.85 0.24
CA GLU A 150 5.47 -26.00 1.09
C GLU A 150 6.73 -26.90 1.26
N GLU A 151 7.83 -26.61 0.55
CA GLU A 151 9.08 -27.35 0.62
C GLU A 151 9.87 -26.94 1.86
N ALA A 152 10.17 -27.90 2.74
CA ALA A 152 10.94 -27.68 3.94
C ALA A 152 12.36 -27.22 3.63
N GLY A 153 12.83 -26.18 4.32
CA GLY A 153 14.15 -25.58 4.12
C GLY A 153 14.21 -24.55 2.98
N ASN A 154 13.12 -24.31 2.27
CA ASN A 154 13.02 -23.19 1.34
C ASN A 154 13.05 -21.88 2.11
N GLU A 155 13.73 -20.84 1.59
CA GLU A 155 13.83 -19.54 2.29
C GLU A 155 12.47 -18.89 2.54
N ILE A 156 11.49 -19.07 1.64
CA ILE A 156 10.10 -18.65 1.81
C ILE A 156 9.18 -19.79 2.23
N GLU A 157 9.70 -20.75 3.00
CA GLU A 157 8.92 -21.86 3.56
C GLU A 157 7.74 -21.33 4.38
N LYS A 158 6.59 -22.01 4.27
CA LYS A 158 5.41 -21.72 5.09
C LYS A 158 5.75 -21.63 6.58
N GLY A 159 5.36 -20.52 7.20
CA GLY A 159 5.76 -20.17 8.57
C GLY A 159 6.99 -19.26 8.64
N CYS A 160 7.56 -18.81 7.50
CA CYS A 160 8.47 -17.67 7.45
C CYS A 160 7.73 -16.37 7.81
N ILE A 161 8.42 -15.23 7.79
CA ILE A 161 7.79 -13.90 7.90
C ILE A 161 8.12 -13.12 6.63
N MET A 162 7.09 -12.77 5.86
CA MET A 162 7.18 -11.94 4.66
C MET A 162 6.42 -10.65 4.93
N GLU A 163 7.13 -9.53 4.99
CA GLU A 163 6.56 -8.24 5.36
C GLU A 163 6.90 -7.16 4.32
N ARG A 164 6.07 -6.11 4.29
CA ARG A 164 6.30 -4.89 3.49
C ARG A 164 6.51 -5.12 1.99
N PRO A 165 5.78 -6.01 1.29
CA PRO A 165 6.00 -6.26 -0.12
C PRO A 165 5.76 -4.99 -0.95
N LYS A 166 6.65 -4.73 -1.91
CA LYS A 166 6.54 -3.65 -2.90
C LYS A 166 6.86 -4.20 -4.28
N VAL A 167 6.17 -3.73 -5.29
CA VAL A 167 6.39 -4.12 -6.68
C VAL A 167 6.72 -2.91 -7.53
N ILE A 168 7.76 -3.02 -8.34
CA ILE A 168 8.13 -2.05 -9.36
C ILE A 168 8.23 -2.72 -10.73
N TYR A 169 7.94 -1.96 -11.79
CA TYR A 169 8.04 -2.45 -13.17
C TYR A 169 9.33 -2.00 -13.81
N ASN A 170 10.12 -2.95 -14.26
CA ASN A 170 11.35 -2.68 -15.00
C ASN A 170 11.04 -2.57 -16.50
N LYS A 171 11.11 -1.35 -17.04
CA LYS A 171 10.81 -1.07 -18.45
C LYS A 171 11.77 -1.76 -19.42
N ARG A 172 13.04 -1.97 -19.01
CA ARG A 172 14.08 -2.58 -19.84
C ARG A 172 13.89 -4.09 -19.98
N THR A 173 13.66 -4.78 -18.86
CA THR A 173 13.47 -6.24 -18.84
C THR A 173 12.03 -6.65 -19.04
N LYS A 174 11.07 -5.69 -18.97
CA LYS A 174 9.61 -5.91 -19.00
C LYS A 174 9.13 -6.86 -17.90
N LYS A 175 9.82 -6.87 -16.76
CA LYS A 175 9.48 -7.68 -15.59
C LYS A 175 8.88 -6.83 -14.49
N PHE A 176 7.97 -7.42 -13.76
CA PHE A 176 7.51 -6.96 -12.47
C PHE A 176 8.41 -7.55 -11.40
N VAL A 177 9.04 -6.71 -10.59
CA VAL A 177 9.98 -7.12 -9.56
C VAL A 177 9.41 -6.77 -8.20
N MET A 178 9.22 -7.78 -7.38
CA MET A 178 8.72 -7.67 -6.01
C MET A 178 9.90 -7.79 -5.04
N TRP A 179 9.98 -6.86 -4.08
CA TRP A 179 10.87 -6.93 -2.93
C TRP A 179 10.05 -6.98 -1.66
N PHE A 180 10.58 -7.66 -0.64
CA PHE A 180 9.93 -7.78 0.67
C PHE A 180 10.98 -8.05 1.75
N HIS A 181 10.66 -7.68 3.00
CA HIS A 181 11.38 -8.12 4.19
C HIS A 181 11.11 -9.60 4.42
N LEU A 182 12.15 -10.38 4.65
CA LEU A 182 12.08 -11.81 4.88
C LEU A 182 12.80 -12.22 6.16
N GLU A 183 12.06 -12.88 7.07
CA GLU A 183 12.63 -13.63 8.17
C GLU A 183 12.44 -15.13 7.95
N LEU A 184 13.50 -15.89 8.15
CA LEU A 184 13.47 -17.33 7.94
C LEU A 184 12.67 -18.00 9.04
N LYS A 185 11.94 -19.07 8.71
CA LYS A 185 11.15 -19.84 9.67
C LYS A 185 11.96 -20.25 10.89
N GLY A 186 11.43 -19.95 12.08
CA GLY A 186 12.03 -20.30 13.36
C GLY A 186 13.25 -19.46 13.77
N LYS A 187 13.60 -18.42 13.01
CA LYS A 187 14.73 -17.50 13.30
C LYS A 187 14.30 -16.17 13.95
N GLY A 188 13.00 -15.98 14.19
CA GLY A 188 12.50 -14.69 14.69
C GLY A 188 12.82 -13.57 13.70
N TYR A 189 13.40 -12.49 14.19
CA TYR A 189 13.83 -11.33 13.38
C TYR A 189 15.36 -11.23 13.21
N GLU A 190 16.07 -12.38 13.27
CA GLU A 190 17.53 -12.41 13.16
C GLU A 190 18.04 -12.44 11.71
N ALA A 191 17.28 -13.04 10.79
CA ALA A 191 17.71 -13.18 9.42
C ALA A 191 17.80 -11.81 8.72
N ALA A 192 16.78 -10.96 8.91
CA ALA A 192 16.69 -9.58 8.41
C ALA A 192 17.13 -9.45 6.96
N ARG A 193 16.52 -10.25 6.07
CA ARG A 193 16.89 -10.36 4.65
C ARG A 193 15.92 -9.58 3.76
N ALA A 194 16.40 -9.12 2.64
CA ALA A 194 15.59 -8.63 1.54
C ALA A 194 15.33 -9.79 0.57
N GLY A 195 14.06 -10.15 0.38
CA GLY A 195 13.63 -11.17 -0.59
C GLY A 195 13.25 -10.54 -1.91
N VAL A 196 13.51 -11.24 -3.01
CA VAL A 196 13.21 -10.81 -4.39
C VAL A 196 12.42 -11.87 -5.12
N ALA A 197 11.36 -11.44 -5.82
CA ALA A 197 10.58 -12.29 -6.71
C ALA A 197 10.23 -11.54 -8.00
N VAL A 198 10.03 -12.27 -9.09
CA VAL A 198 9.76 -11.70 -10.43
C VAL A 198 8.57 -12.34 -11.09
N SER A 199 7.89 -11.56 -11.94
CA SER A 199 6.78 -12.04 -12.78
C SER A 199 6.77 -11.34 -14.14
N ASP A 200 6.14 -11.99 -15.12
CA ASP A 200 5.80 -11.41 -16.43
C ASP A 200 4.43 -10.70 -16.41
N SER A 201 3.63 -10.93 -15.38
CA SER A 201 2.31 -10.34 -15.21
C SER A 201 2.26 -9.47 -13.94
N PRO A 202 1.54 -8.34 -13.93
CA PRO A 202 1.39 -7.52 -12.73
C PRO A 202 0.75 -8.30 -11.57
N THR A 203 -0.18 -9.20 -11.84
CA THR A 203 -0.89 -9.97 -10.81
C THR A 203 -0.15 -11.25 -10.36
N GLY A 204 0.98 -11.57 -11.01
CA GLY A 204 1.69 -12.82 -10.78
C GLY A 204 1.25 -13.97 -11.71
N PRO A 205 1.59 -15.22 -11.37
CA PRO A 205 2.37 -15.61 -10.19
C PRO A 205 3.79 -15.08 -10.22
N TYR A 206 4.28 -14.61 -9.08
CA TYR A 206 5.67 -14.25 -8.90
C TYR A 206 6.48 -15.49 -8.55
N ARG A 207 7.66 -15.58 -9.13
CA ARG A 207 8.64 -16.64 -8.83
C ARG A 207 9.72 -16.05 -7.90
N PHE A 208 9.88 -16.63 -6.74
CA PHE A 208 10.96 -16.29 -5.83
C PHE A 208 12.33 -16.49 -6.51
N VAL A 209 13.21 -15.50 -6.39
CA VAL A 209 14.55 -15.53 -7.01
C VAL A 209 15.60 -15.86 -5.95
N SER A 210 15.67 -15.04 -4.90
CA SER A 210 16.65 -15.18 -3.83
C SER A 210 16.31 -14.26 -2.66
N SER A 211 17.01 -14.43 -1.54
CA SER A 211 17.08 -13.42 -0.50
C SER A 211 18.52 -13.26 0.02
N SER A 212 18.84 -12.06 0.49
CA SER A 212 20.13 -11.77 1.10
C SER A 212 20.05 -10.58 2.05
N ARG A 213 21.02 -10.43 2.93
CA ARG A 213 21.33 -9.14 3.54
C ARG A 213 21.96 -8.21 2.50
N VAL A 214 21.96 -6.90 2.78
CA VAL A 214 22.28 -5.87 1.80
C VAL A 214 23.77 -5.58 1.76
N CYS A 215 24.36 -5.52 0.55
CA CYS A 215 25.73 -5.07 0.27
C CYS A 215 26.82 -5.71 1.16
N PRO A 216 26.95 -7.05 1.19
CA PRO A 216 28.00 -7.71 1.98
C PRO A 216 29.40 -7.24 1.57
N GLY A 217 30.27 -6.97 2.56
CA GLY A 217 31.66 -6.54 2.35
C GLY A 217 31.82 -5.07 1.92
N ILE A 218 30.73 -4.29 1.86
CA ILE A 218 30.76 -2.91 1.36
C ILE A 218 30.36 -1.94 2.46
N PHE A 219 31.14 -0.87 2.63
CA PHE A 219 30.81 0.24 3.52
C PHE A 219 29.86 1.24 2.85
N PRO A 220 29.00 1.93 3.64
CA PRO A 220 28.17 3.00 3.11
C PRO A 220 29.00 4.15 2.55
N LEU A 221 28.49 4.79 1.49
CA LEU A 221 29.18 5.88 0.79
C LEU A 221 29.47 7.09 1.70
N ASN A 222 28.61 7.33 2.67
CA ASN A 222 28.72 8.45 3.60
C ASN A 222 29.39 8.11 4.94
N MET A 223 30.10 7.01 5.01
CA MET A 223 30.95 6.65 6.15
C MET A 223 32.39 7.11 5.88
N THR A 224 32.98 7.87 6.81
CA THR A 224 34.33 8.40 6.68
C THR A 224 35.39 7.31 6.78
N GLU A 225 36.61 7.58 6.30
CA GLU A 225 37.74 6.65 6.44
C GLU A 225 38.04 6.36 7.92
N GLU A 226 38.03 7.41 8.77
CA GLU A 226 38.23 7.26 10.21
C GLU A 226 37.19 6.31 10.83
N GLU A 227 35.91 6.46 10.50
CA GLU A 227 34.86 5.56 10.97
C GLU A 227 35.04 4.14 10.44
N ARG A 228 35.51 3.95 9.20
CA ARG A 228 35.79 2.64 8.62
C ARG A 228 36.96 1.94 9.30
N ASP A 229 37.95 2.70 9.76
CA ASP A 229 39.16 2.18 10.42
C ASP A 229 38.94 1.87 11.91
N MET A 230 37.91 2.45 12.55
CA MET A 230 37.60 2.18 13.94
C MET A 230 37.43 0.69 14.20
N GLN A 231 38.02 0.20 15.29
CA GLN A 231 37.84 -1.18 15.76
C GLN A 231 36.90 -1.20 16.95
N TRP A 232 35.89 -2.04 16.88
CA TRP A 232 34.91 -2.21 17.95
C TRP A 232 35.03 -3.58 18.56
N ASN A 233 35.17 -3.65 19.89
CA ASN A 233 34.95 -4.88 20.62
C ASN A 233 33.48 -4.91 21.04
N MET A 234 32.68 -5.80 20.45
CA MET A 234 31.24 -5.93 20.74
C MET A 234 30.95 -6.27 22.19
N GLU A 235 31.85 -6.97 22.88
CA GLU A 235 31.70 -7.31 24.30
C GLU A 235 31.67 -6.08 25.22
N GLN A 236 32.23 -4.95 24.78
CA GLN A 236 32.18 -3.69 25.51
C GLN A 236 30.81 -3.02 25.47
N PHE A 237 29.91 -3.48 24.61
CA PHE A 237 28.58 -2.91 24.38
C PHE A 237 27.44 -3.88 24.70
N GLU A 238 27.63 -4.75 25.69
CA GLU A 238 26.56 -5.65 26.19
C GLU A 238 25.37 -4.85 26.76
N GLU A 239 25.66 -3.72 27.41
CA GLU A 239 24.64 -2.80 27.89
C GLU A 239 24.33 -1.73 26.84
N TRP A 240 23.12 -1.80 26.26
CA TRP A 240 22.64 -0.85 25.27
C TRP A 240 22.19 0.45 25.95
N TRP A 241 22.12 1.52 25.15
CA TRP A 241 21.60 2.84 25.54
C TRP A 241 22.54 3.69 26.41
N THR A 242 23.71 3.23 26.74
CA THR A 242 24.74 4.06 27.36
C THR A 242 25.22 5.13 26.36
N PRO A 243 25.79 6.27 26.84
CA PRO A 243 26.35 7.29 25.95
C PRO A 243 27.40 6.72 24.98
N GLU A 244 28.28 5.86 25.48
CA GLU A 244 29.36 5.21 24.73
C GLU A 244 28.79 4.29 23.62
N TRP A 245 27.77 3.50 23.96
CA TRP A 245 27.08 2.66 22.99
C TRP A 245 26.43 3.51 21.89
N ARG A 246 25.74 4.60 22.25
CA ARG A 246 25.11 5.52 21.29
C ARG A 246 26.12 6.15 20.34
N GLU A 247 27.27 6.58 20.88
CA GLU A 247 28.36 7.11 20.07
C GLU A 247 28.89 6.05 19.10
N ALA A 248 29.12 4.82 19.56
CA ALA A 248 29.57 3.72 18.73
C ALA A 248 28.58 3.39 17.61
N VAL A 249 27.26 3.35 17.93
CA VAL A 249 26.20 3.17 16.89
C VAL A 249 26.26 4.28 15.85
N ASN A 250 26.35 5.52 16.28
CA ASN A 250 26.46 6.67 15.36
C ASN A 250 27.67 6.53 14.43
N LYS A 251 28.78 6.03 14.92
CA LYS A 251 30.03 5.80 14.19
C LYS A 251 30.10 4.45 13.45
N GLY A 252 29.00 3.70 13.39
CA GLY A 252 28.88 2.49 12.55
C GLY A 252 29.20 1.17 13.23
N LEU A 253 29.01 1.04 14.54
CA LEU A 253 29.18 -0.23 15.28
C LEU A 253 28.50 -1.39 14.60
N PHE A 254 27.20 -1.24 14.25
CA PHE A 254 26.43 -2.31 13.60
C PHE A 254 26.73 -2.48 12.13
N VAL A 255 27.14 -1.43 11.42
CA VAL A 255 27.66 -1.57 10.04
C VAL A 255 28.83 -2.52 10.00
N LYS A 256 29.75 -2.37 10.95
CA LYS A 256 30.95 -3.23 11.04
C LYS A 256 30.63 -4.64 11.50
N ARG A 257 29.73 -4.79 12.49
CA ARG A 257 29.25 -6.10 12.92
C ARG A 257 28.73 -6.92 11.72
N ASP A 258 27.95 -6.25 10.87
CA ASP A 258 27.22 -6.88 9.78
C ASP A 258 27.96 -6.76 8.42
N LEU A 259 29.20 -6.25 8.41
CA LEU A 259 29.91 -5.92 7.16
C LEU A 259 30.07 -7.15 6.25
N GLU A 260 30.60 -8.25 6.77
CA GLU A 260 30.86 -9.45 5.97
C GLU A 260 29.56 -10.14 5.53
N GLY A 261 28.59 -10.24 6.40
CA GLY A 261 27.30 -10.90 6.13
C GLY A 261 26.29 -10.04 5.36
N GLY A 262 26.55 -8.75 5.24
CA GLY A 262 25.64 -7.75 4.69
C GLY A 262 24.74 -7.11 5.73
N GLN A 263 24.26 -5.90 5.43
CA GLN A 263 23.43 -5.10 6.31
C GLN A 263 22.03 -5.70 6.46
N MET A 264 21.47 -5.62 7.67
CA MET A 264 20.08 -6.02 7.93
C MET A 264 19.11 -5.25 7.05
N SER A 265 18.03 -5.90 6.61
CA SER A 265 16.90 -5.28 5.93
C SER A 265 15.61 -5.72 6.60
N ARG A 266 14.89 -4.76 7.22
CA ARG A 266 13.58 -4.98 7.84
C ARG A 266 12.53 -4.14 7.13
N ASP A 267 11.74 -3.33 7.83
CA ASP A 267 10.71 -2.48 7.22
C ASP A 267 11.26 -1.71 6.02
N MET A 268 10.59 -1.82 4.88
CA MET A 268 11.15 -1.35 3.63
C MET A 268 10.12 -0.75 2.67
N THR A 269 10.61 0.06 1.75
CA THR A 269 9.90 0.49 0.55
C THR A 269 10.83 0.53 -0.66
N LEU A 270 10.24 0.67 -1.84
CA LEU A 270 10.96 0.87 -3.10
C LEU A 270 10.63 2.25 -3.67
N TYR A 271 11.58 2.80 -4.39
CA TYR A 271 11.40 4.02 -5.15
C TYR A 271 12.11 3.90 -6.50
N VAL A 272 11.43 4.30 -7.57
CA VAL A 272 12.02 4.42 -8.91
C VAL A 272 12.04 5.90 -9.25
N ASP A 273 13.23 6.43 -9.50
CA ASP A 273 13.41 7.84 -9.82
C ASP A 273 13.11 8.15 -11.31
N ASP A 274 13.09 9.42 -11.66
CA ASP A 274 12.74 9.91 -13.00
C ASP A 274 13.71 9.40 -14.08
N ASP A 275 14.96 9.12 -13.71
CA ASP A 275 16.01 8.54 -14.58
C ASP A 275 15.88 7.02 -14.75
N GLY A 276 14.97 6.39 -14.01
CA GLY A 276 14.75 4.94 -14.02
C GLY A 276 15.66 4.16 -13.10
N ILE A 277 16.50 4.82 -12.29
CA ILE A 277 17.25 4.16 -11.22
C ILE A 277 16.30 3.81 -10.08
N ALA A 278 16.38 2.60 -9.58
CA ALA A 278 15.55 2.13 -8.48
C ALA A 278 16.34 2.03 -7.18
N TYR A 279 15.65 2.30 -6.08
CA TYR A 279 16.23 2.33 -4.74
C TYR A 279 15.41 1.48 -3.79
N HIS A 280 16.11 0.78 -2.90
CA HIS A 280 15.59 0.07 -1.76
C HIS A 280 15.88 0.90 -0.50
N ILE A 281 14.83 1.31 0.20
CA ILE A 281 14.89 2.09 1.44
C ILE A 281 14.42 1.19 2.56
N TYR A 282 15.21 1.00 3.61
CA TYR A 282 14.92 -0.01 4.62
C TYR A 282 15.49 0.35 6.00
N SER A 283 14.85 -0.21 7.04
CA SER A 283 15.37 -0.18 8.41
C SER A 283 16.47 -1.24 8.56
N SER A 284 17.56 -0.82 9.16
CA SER A 284 18.76 -1.62 9.38
C SER A 284 19.32 -1.41 10.79
N GLU A 285 20.46 -2.05 11.09
CA GLU A 285 21.16 -1.84 12.35
C GLU A 285 20.23 -1.98 13.57
N GLU A 286 19.49 -3.09 13.67
CA GLU A 286 18.47 -3.36 14.71
C GLU A 286 17.33 -2.31 14.74
N ASN A 287 16.90 -1.81 13.59
CA ASN A 287 15.95 -0.70 13.40
C ASN A 287 16.44 0.65 13.93
N LEU A 288 17.73 0.77 14.25
CA LEU A 288 18.32 2.02 14.73
C LEU A 288 18.57 3.03 13.61
N THR A 289 18.72 2.56 12.38
CA THR A 289 19.20 3.37 11.26
C THR A 289 18.43 3.02 9.99
N LEU A 290 18.02 4.03 9.22
CA LEU A 290 17.57 3.78 7.84
C LEU A 290 18.77 3.71 6.91
N GLN A 291 18.62 2.89 5.87
CA GLN A 291 19.58 2.84 4.77
C GLN A 291 18.86 2.96 3.43
N ILE A 292 19.53 3.55 2.43
CA ILE A 292 19.08 3.60 1.04
C ILE A 292 20.13 2.94 0.19
N ALA A 293 19.77 1.89 -0.55
CA ALA A 293 20.63 1.19 -1.47
C ALA A 293 20.10 1.29 -2.90
N GLU A 294 21.00 1.55 -3.85
CA GLU A 294 20.71 1.52 -5.28
C GLU A 294 20.56 0.06 -5.74
N LEU A 295 19.53 -0.20 -6.55
CA LEU A 295 19.33 -1.50 -7.18
C LEU A 295 20.12 -1.62 -8.49
N THR A 296 20.36 -2.87 -8.90
CA THR A 296 20.89 -3.17 -10.23
C THR A 296 19.92 -2.76 -11.32
N ASP A 297 20.41 -2.63 -12.54
CA ASP A 297 19.62 -2.22 -13.71
C ASP A 297 18.40 -3.10 -14.01
N ASP A 298 18.40 -4.36 -13.60
CA ASP A 298 17.26 -5.27 -13.73
C ASP A 298 16.34 -5.27 -12.51
N TYR A 299 16.67 -4.47 -11.49
CA TYR A 299 16.00 -4.33 -10.20
C TYR A 299 16.02 -5.58 -9.31
N GLN A 300 16.85 -6.58 -9.63
CA GLN A 300 16.84 -7.86 -8.92
C GLN A 300 17.98 -8.03 -7.90
N GLY A 301 18.82 -7.02 -7.73
CA GLY A 301 19.95 -7.03 -6.80
C GLY A 301 20.32 -5.61 -6.36
N HIS A 302 21.31 -5.50 -5.46
CA HIS A 302 21.89 -4.23 -5.06
C HIS A 302 23.14 -3.93 -5.87
N SER A 303 23.33 -2.68 -6.29
CA SER A 303 24.50 -2.24 -7.09
C SER A 303 25.80 -2.19 -6.29
N GLY A 304 25.71 -2.23 -4.96
CA GLY A 304 26.84 -2.01 -4.05
C GLY A 304 26.93 -0.58 -3.51
N LYS A 305 26.09 0.33 -3.96
CA LYS A 305 26.05 1.72 -3.47
C LYS A 305 24.93 1.87 -2.46
N TYR A 306 25.24 2.35 -1.25
CA TYR A 306 24.24 2.67 -0.24
C TYR A 306 24.73 3.74 0.74
N VAL A 307 23.79 4.37 1.44
CA VAL A 307 24.03 5.36 2.49
C VAL A 307 23.27 5.01 3.75
N ARG A 308 23.79 5.50 4.88
CA ARG A 308 23.11 5.47 6.18
C ARG A 308 22.40 6.79 6.44
N LEU A 309 21.21 6.71 7.01
CA LEU A 309 20.39 7.88 7.37
C LEU A 309 19.99 7.80 8.84
N PHE A 310 20.17 8.89 9.54
CA PHE A 310 19.71 9.05 10.92
C PHE A 310 20.18 7.93 11.86
N PRO A 311 21.50 7.66 11.97
CA PRO A 311 22.00 6.64 12.87
C PRO A 311 21.46 6.82 14.29
N GLY A 312 20.99 5.73 14.91
CA GLY A 312 20.38 5.78 16.24
C GLY A 312 19.00 6.45 16.31
N GLY A 313 18.42 6.85 15.17
CA GLY A 313 17.15 7.58 15.10
C GLY A 313 15.91 6.73 15.30
N HIS A 314 15.99 5.39 15.21
CA HIS A 314 14.84 4.47 15.34
C HIS A 314 13.72 4.79 14.38
N ASN A 315 13.96 4.64 13.09
CA ASN A 315 12.98 4.86 12.04
C ASN A 315 12.56 3.53 11.40
N GLU A 316 11.25 3.33 11.32
CA GLU A 316 10.61 2.20 10.65
C GLU A 316 9.65 2.68 9.55
N ALA A 317 9.15 1.74 8.76
CA ALA A 317 8.07 1.95 7.81
C ALA A 317 8.29 3.14 6.84
N PRO A 318 9.43 3.21 6.14
CA PRO A 318 9.71 4.32 5.25
C PRO A 318 8.70 4.36 4.09
N ALA A 319 8.26 5.58 3.74
CA ALA A 319 7.42 5.89 2.59
C ALA A 319 7.95 7.17 1.95
N ILE A 320 8.26 7.14 0.66
CA ILE A 320 9.00 8.19 -0.03
C ILE A 320 8.27 8.68 -1.28
N PHE A 321 8.47 9.94 -1.61
CA PHE A 321 8.03 10.54 -2.87
C PHE A 321 8.94 11.72 -3.25
N LYS A 322 8.87 12.15 -4.51
CA LYS A 322 9.60 13.31 -5.01
C LYS A 322 8.61 14.34 -5.54
N LYS A 323 8.78 15.59 -5.15
CA LYS A 323 7.98 16.70 -5.66
C LYS A 323 8.89 17.90 -5.94
N ASP A 324 8.77 18.45 -7.14
CA ASP A 324 9.51 19.65 -7.58
C ASP A 324 11.02 19.57 -7.30
N GLY A 325 11.62 18.40 -7.55
CA GLY A 325 13.05 18.13 -7.34
C GLY A 325 13.44 17.80 -5.90
N THR A 326 12.54 17.91 -4.93
CA THR A 326 12.79 17.58 -3.52
C THR A 326 12.26 16.19 -3.19
N TYR A 327 13.09 15.37 -2.57
CA TYR A 327 12.69 14.07 -2.02
C TYR A 327 12.10 14.29 -0.63
N TRP A 328 10.98 13.64 -0.38
CA TRP A 328 10.27 13.65 0.89
C TRP A 328 10.12 12.23 1.40
N MET A 329 10.34 12.02 2.67
CA MET A 329 10.18 10.71 3.31
C MET A 329 9.37 10.86 4.59
N ILE A 330 8.38 9.98 4.76
CA ILE A 330 7.61 9.83 5.99
C ILE A 330 7.95 8.47 6.59
N THR A 331 8.24 8.44 7.89
CA THR A 331 8.54 7.21 8.63
C THR A 331 7.76 7.17 9.94
N SER A 332 7.79 6.03 10.62
CA SER A 332 7.37 5.90 12.01
C SER A 332 8.56 5.75 12.96
N GLY A 333 8.34 5.94 14.25
CA GLY A 333 9.24 5.47 15.28
C GLY A 333 9.08 3.96 15.52
N CYS A 334 9.97 3.38 16.33
CA CYS A 334 9.96 1.96 16.72
C CYS A 334 9.22 1.79 18.05
N THR A 335 7.93 1.53 18.01
CA THR A 335 7.08 1.31 19.19
C THR A 335 6.29 0.00 19.11
N GLY A 336 6.78 -0.96 18.32
CA GLY A 336 6.10 -2.21 18.02
C GLY A 336 4.74 -1.95 17.35
N TRP A 337 3.68 -2.56 17.84
CA TRP A 337 2.33 -2.38 17.27
C TRP A 337 1.62 -1.11 17.72
N ALA A 338 2.17 -0.34 18.68
CA ALA A 338 1.56 0.91 19.12
C ALA A 338 1.83 2.03 18.11
N PRO A 339 0.80 2.79 17.70
CA PRO A 339 1.01 3.91 16.80
C PRO A 339 1.77 5.04 17.47
N ASN A 340 2.59 5.75 16.69
CA ASN A 340 3.39 6.88 17.14
C ASN A 340 3.31 8.05 16.13
N ALA A 341 3.91 9.18 16.47
CA ALA A 341 3.96 10.35 15.60
C ALA A 341 4.77 10.05 14.34
N ALA A 342 4.24 10.41 13.19
CA ALA A 342 4.97 10.37 11.93
C ALA A 342 6.16 11.33 11.97
N ARG A 343 7.23 10.95 11.28
CA ARG A 343 8.43 11.75 11.12
C ARG A 343 8.59 12.12 9.65
N LEU A 344 8.87 13.38 9.40
CA LEU A 344 9.02 13.92 8.05
C LEU A 344 10.47 14.30 7.80
N PHE A 345 10.97 13.94 6.62
CA PHE A 345 12.31 14.30 6.17
C PHE A 345 12.27 14.79 4.73
N SER A 346 13.25 15.65 4.36
CA SER A 346 13.45 16.06 2.97
C SER A 346 14.93 16.07 2.60
N ALA A 347 15.21 15.93 1.30
CA ALA A 347 16.54 16.04 0.74
C ALA A 347 16.53 16.56 -0.70
N PRO A 348 17.59 17.26 -1.13
CA PRO A 348 17.76 17.67 -2.55
C PRO A 348 18.19 16.49 -3.46
N SER A 349 18.69 15.41 -2.89
CA SER A 349 19.11 14.19 -3.57
C SER A 349 18.68 12.98 -2.76
N ILE A 350 18.43 11.85 -3.43
CA ILE A 350 18.12 10.58 -2.76
C ILE A 350 19.23 10.16 -1.78
N TRP A 351 20.47 10.52 -2.07
CA TRP A 351 21.64 10.27 -1.24
C TRP A 351 21.79 11.26 -0.09
N GLY A 352 20.94 12.31 -0.02
CA GLY A 352 20.98 13.36 1.01
C GLY A 352 21.66 14.64 0.54
N PRO A 353 22.03 15.55 1.48
CA PRO A 353 21.79 15.41 2.91
C PRO A 353 20.29 15.50 3.26
N TRP A 354 19.83 14.60 4.12
CA TRP A 354 18.45 14.57 4.60
C TRP A 354 18.27 15.45 5.84
N LYS A 355 17.21 16.24 5.86
CA LYS A 355 16.82 17.12 6.96
C LYS A 355 15.49 16.67 7.55
N GLN A 356 15.43 16.59 8.89
CA GLN A 356 14.20 16.32 9.62
C GLN A 356 13.35 17.58 9.75
N HIS A 357 12.03 17.40 9.67
CA HIS A 357 11.00 18.41 9.84
C HIS A 357 10.04 18.01 10.98
N PRO A 358 9.16 18.94 11.43
CA PRO A 358 8.08 18.61 12.36
C PRO A 358 7.16 17.50 11.83
N ASN A 359 6.39 16.89 12.74
CA ASN A 359 5.36 15.92 12.39
C ASN A 359 4.42 16.46 11.29
N PRO A 360 4.28 15.78 10.16
CA PRO A 360 3.42 16.25 9.06
C PRO A 360 1.93 16.13 9.36
N CYS A 361 1.53 15.34 10.35
CA CYS A 361 0.12 15.14 10.72
C CYS A 361 -0.41 16.34 11.48
N GLN A 362 -1.63 16.79 11.16
CA GLN A 362 -2.29 17.93 11.77
C GLN A 362 -3.73 17.56 12.20
N GLY A 363 -4.16 18.10 13.33
CA GLY A 363 -5.49 17.87 13.91
C GLY A 363 -5.52 16.74 14.95
N GLU A 364 -6.70 16.33 15.34
CA GLU A 364 -6.90 15.31 16.37
C GLU A 364 -6.31 13.97 15.96
N GLY A 365 -5.53 13.34 16.84
CA GLY A 365 -4.84 12.07 16.60
C GLY A 365 -3.51 12.19 15.84
N SER A 366 -3.07 13.41 15.52
CA SER A 366 -1.82 13.66 14.80
C SER A 366 -0.58 13.16 15.54
N GLU A 367 -0.60 13.16 16.86
CA GLU A 367 0.48 12.66 17.73
C GLU A 367 0.72 11.16 17.62
N ARG A 368 -0.19 10.44 16.96
CA ARG A 368 -0.12 8.99 16.70
C ARG A 368 -0.42 8.64 15.24
N THR A 369 -0.19 9.57 14.33
CA THR A 369 -0.46 9.35 12.89
C THR A 369 -1.88 8.83 12.66
N PHE A 370 -2.86 9.38 13.40
CA PHE A 370 -4.28 8.96 13.38
C PHE A 370 -4.49 7.45 13.67
N GLY A 371 -3.56 6.83 14.40
CA GLY A 371 -3.55 5.40 14.73
C GLY A 371 -2.87 4.52 13.69
N GLY A 372 -2.29 5.07 12.62
CA GLY A 372 -1.66 4.34 11.53
C GLY A 372 -0.14 4.30 11.61
N GLN A 373 0.44 3.33 10.92
CA GLN A 373 1.87 3.26 10.58
C GLN A 373 2.02 3.30 9.06
N SER A 374 2.90 4.16 8.55
CA SER A 374 3.17 4.33 7.11
C SER A 374 3.51 3.01 6.42
N THR A 375 3.13 2.87 5.16
CA THR A 375 3.50 1.74 4.32
C THR A 375 4.04 2.17 2.97
N TYR A 376 3.43 3.18 2.37
CA TYR A 376 3.73 3.64 1.02
C TYR A 376 3.20 5.05 0.78
N ILE A 377 3.74 5.73 -0.24
CA ILE A 377 3.13 6.91 -0.84
C ILE A 377 2.92 6.65 -2.32
N LEU A 378 1.64 6.63 -2.73
CA LEU A 378 1.26 6.46 -4.11
C LEU A 378 1.24 7.81 -4.82
N GLN A 379 2.03 7.94 -5.88
CA GLN A 379 1.93 9.07 -6.78
C GLN A 379 0.72 8.89 -7.71
N LEU A 380 -0.12 9.92 -7.80
CA LEU A 380 -1.30 10.00 -8.65
C LEU A 380 -1.07 10.96 -9.80
N PRO A 381 -1.85 10.88 -10.89
CA PRO A 381 -1.78 11.86 -11.98
C PRO A 381 -1.92 13.31 -11.50
N GLY A 382 -1.15 14.24 -12.09
CA GLY A 382 -1.19 15.65 -11.73
C GLY A 382 -0.40 16.02 -10.47
N ASN A 383 0.70 15.33 -10.19
CA ASN A 383 1.58 15.57 -9.03
C ASN A 383 0.84 15.55 -7.69
N ARG A 384 -0.11 14.65 -7.58
CA ARG A 384 -0.84 14.37 -6.35
C ARG A 384 -0.26 13.11 -5.69
N TYR A 385 -0.35 13.03 -4.38
CA TYR A 385 0.21 11.94 -3.61
C TYR A 385 -0.80 11.45 -2.58
N LEU A 386 -0.86 10.14 -2.39
CA LEU A 386 -1.72 9.48 -1.42
C LEU A 386 -0.82 8.75 -0.41
N PHE A 387 -0.84 9.21 0.83
CA PHE A 387 -0.19 8.54 1.95
C PHE A 387 -1.00 7.31 2.33
N MET A 388 -0.33 6.17 2.43
CA MET A 388 -0.92 4.89 2.80
C MET A 388 -0.32 4.42 4.12
N ALA A 389 -1.17 3.95 5.02
CA ALA A 389 -0.79 3.41 6.31
C ALA A 389 -1.74 2.30 6.75
N ASP A 390 -1.28 1.42 7.64
CA ASP A 390 -2.09 0.39 8.30
C ASP A 390 -2.39 0.78 9.75
N ILE A 391 -3.63 0.58 10.16
CA ILE A 391 -4.04 0.66 11.57
C ILE A 391 -4.02 -0.75 12.14
N TRP A 392 -2.90 -1.11 12.73
CA TRP A 392 -2.64 -2.45 13.21
C TRP A 392 -3.59 -2.87 14.34
N ARG A 393 -4.07 -4.11 14.26
CA ARG A 393 -4.83 -4.79 15.31
C ARG A 393 -4.10 -6.06 15.75
N PRO A 394 -3.17 -5.98 16.71
CA PRO A 394 -2.26 -7.08 17.05
C PRO A 394 -2.96 -8.38 17.45
N LYS A 395 -4.18 -8.28 18.02
CA LYS A 395 -4.98 -9.45 18.40
C LYS A 395 -5.67 -10.13 17.21
N SER A 396 -5.69 -9.47 16.03
CA SER A 396 -6.37 -9.97 14.83
C SER A 396 -5.87 -9.20 13.60
N LEU A 397 -4.62 -9.45 13.21
CA LEU A 397 -3.90 -8.71 12.18
C LEU A 397 -4.63 -8.68 10.83
N MET A 398 -5.31 -9.78 10.47
CA MET A 398 -6.15 -9.85 9.27
C MET A 398 -7.20 -8.72 9.17
N TYR A 399 -7.68 -8.25 10.33
CA TYR A 399 -8.71 -7.20 10.40
C TYR A 399 -8.11 -5.82 10.73
N SER A 400 -6.83 -5.61 10.53
CA SER A 400 -6.22 -4.28 10.58
C SER A 400 -6.91 -3.33 9.60
N GLY A 401 -7.01 -2.06 9.97
CA GLY A 401 -7.67 -1.05 9.14
C GLY A 401 -6.68 -0.40 8.17
N TYR A 402 -7.21 0.29 7.17
CA TYR A 402 -6.41 1.05 6.21
C TYR A 402 -6.64 2.54 6.40
N LEU A 403 -5.56 3.31 6.39
CA LEU A 403 -5.55 4.75 6.51
C LEU A 403 -4.89 5.34 5.26
N TRP A 404 -5.69 5.83 4.32
CA TRP A 404 -5.20 6.46 3.12
C TRP A 404 -5.62 7.93 3.10
N ILE A 405 -4.65 8.82 3.05
CA ILE A 405 -4.83 10.27 3.21
C ILE A 405 -4.13 11.00 2.06
N PRO A 406 -4.78 11.94 1.35
CA PRO A 406 -4.09 12.81 0.42
C PRO A 406 -2.98 13.60 1.10
N VAL A 407 -1.80 13.61 0.52
CA VAL A 407 -0.73 14.52 0.93
C VAL A 407 -1.07 15.91 0.41
N ARG A 408 -1.15 16.86 1.30
CA ARG A 408 -1.38 18.27 0.99
C ARG A 408 -0.09 19.05 1.16
N PHE A 409 -0.03 20.23 0.57
CA PHE A 409 1.13 21.11 0.66
C PHE A 409 0.68 22.50 1.12
N ASP A 410 1.43 23.10 2.02
CA ASP A 410 1.21 24.47 2.45
C ASP A 410 1.78 25.48 1.43
N GLU A 411 1.71 26.77 1.74
CA GLU A 411 2.20 27.84 0.88
C GLU A 411 3.72 27.80 0.67
N GLU A 412 4.45 27.16 1.59
CA GLU A 412 5.91 26.99 1.54
C GLU A 412 6.30 25.67 0.82
N GLY A 413 5.31 24.87 0.40
CA GLY A 413 5.50 23.58 -0.26
C GLY A 413 5.81 22.43 0.69
N MET A 414 5.59 22.60 2.01
CA MET A 414 5.76 21.54 3.00
C MET A 414 4.59 20.56 2.97
N PRO A 415 4.85 19.26 2.91
CA PRO A 415 3.79 18.26 2.94
C PRO A 415 3.16 18.15 4.34
N TYR A 416 1.83 18.03 4.35
CA TYR A 416 1.08 17.75 5.57
C TYR A 416 -0.09 16.79 5.32
N LEU A 417 -0.54 16.15 6.40
CA LEU A 417 -1.61 15.15 6.41
C LEU A 417 -2.71 15.60 7.38
N THR A 418 -3.95 15.58 6.90
CA THR A 418 -5.13 15.81 7.76
C THR A 418 -6.12 14.68 7.56
N LEU A 419 -6.63 14.11 8.66
CA LEU A 419 -7.65 13.09 8.58
C LEU A 419 -9.01 13.72 8.31
N SER A 420 -9.51 13.56 7.09
CA SER A 420 -10.95 13.68 6.80
C SER A 420 -11.52 12.27 6.74
N GLY A 421 -12.59 11.98 7.45
CA GLY A 421 -13.15 10.61 7.53
C GLY A 421 -13.50 9.98 6.19
N LYS A 422 -13.58 10.78 5.12
CA LYS A 422 -13.78 10.35 3.72
C LYS A 422 -12.96 11.26 2.82
N CYS A 423 -12.16 10.70 1.93
CA CYS A 423 -11.48 11.46 0.89
C CYS A 423 -11.79 10.90 -0.49
N ASN A 424 -11.87 11.78 -1.48
CA ASN A 424 -11.90 11.38 -2.87
C ASN A 424 -10.44 11.23 -3.34
N PRO A 425 -10.06 10.17 -4.06
CA PRO A 425 -8.73 10.08 -4.67
C PRO A 425 -8.40 11.27 -5.59
N SER A 426 -9.43 11.99 -6.05
CA SER A 426 -9.28 13.23 -6.81
C SER A 426 -9.10 14.49 -5.94
N ASP A 427 -9.28 14.42 -4.62
CA ASP A 427 -9.11 15.57 -3.70
C ASP A 427 -7.63 15.80 -3.45
N GLY A 428 -7.06 16.76 -4.11
CA GLY A 428 -5.65 17.11 -3.97
C GLY A 428 -5.29 18.19 -5.00
N ARG A 429 -6.10 19.24 -5.04
CA ARG A 429 -5.73 20.48 -5.75
C ARG A 429 -5.16 21.48 -4.77
#